data_ce34a18d765a10943d3dc092dece9608
#
_entry.id   ce34a18d765a10943d3dc092dece9608
#
_cell.length_a   1.000
_cell.length_b   1.000
_cell.length_c   1.000
_cell.angle_alpha   90.00
_cell.angle_beta   90.00
_cell.angle_gamma   90.00
#
_symmetry.space_group_name_H-M   'P 1'
#
loop_
_entity.id
_entity.type
_entity.pdbx_description
1 polymer ?
#
loop_
_entity_poly.entity_id
_entity_poly.type
_entity_poly.pdbx_seq_one_letter_code
_entity_poly.pdbx_strand_id
1 'polypeptide(L)'
;MAAAIPHNQWTDAKCAKAFWDQQKYAAYRRLLSDTIAWAAPQPGERWLDLGCGSGPLSEAIWRRTDGRVAEVVGVDCAAVNAKPYEQLQAALGADPGRLRFICHDFSGGLGLFETGEFDCAVSGLSISYAESWDDVAQAWTQAAYDRILAEVARVLKPGGRFVFSVNVPAPSWGRVALSSAGSLVAAAGTAKALRKGWRMMRYGAWLKREAKTGRFHYLPHADVTAKLRTAGFTDIEHRVTYAGQAYLFRATAPA
;
A
#
# COMPACT_ATOMS: atom_id res chain seq x y z
N MET A 1 -15.38 -32.42 4.31
CA MET A 1 -15.26 -31.49 3.17
C MET A 1 -14.17 -30.50 3.56
N ALA A 2 -13.02 -30.48 2.86
CA ALA A 2 -11.99 -29.47 3.09
C ALA A 2 -12.62 -28.11 2.77
N ALA A 3 -12.53 -27.15 3.71
CA ALA A 3 -12.95 -25.79 3.46
C ALA A 3 -12.09 -25.26 2.30
N ALA A 4 -12.73 -24.73 1.26
CA ALA A 4 -12.00 -24.13 0.15
C ALA A 4 -11.12 -23.01 0.72
N ILE A 5 -9.83 -23.02 0.38
CA ILE A 5 -8.88 -21.95 0.75
C ILE A 5 -9.51 -20.63 0.32
N PRO A 6 -9.70 -19.66 1.24
CA PRO A 6 -10.33 -18.40 0.90
C PRO A 6 -9.50 -17.69 -0.17
N HIS A 7 -10.10 -17.42 -1.31
CA HIS A 7 -9.46 -16.75 -2.44
C HIS A 7 -9.03 -15.33 -2.04
N ASN A 8 -7.80 -14.92 -2.39
CA ASN A 8 -7.34 -13.54 -2.21
C ASN A 8 -8.22 -12.60 -3.05
N GLN A 9 -9.06 -11.81 -2.37
CA GLN A 9 -10.04 -10.94 -3.05
C GLN A 9 -9.40 -9.76 -3.76
N TRP A 10 -8.16 -9.41 -3.45
CA TRP A 10 -7.44 -8.33 -4.13
C TRP A 10 -7.07 -8.69 -5.57
N THR A 11 -7.04 -10.00 -5.93
CA THR A 11 -6.87 -10.45 -7.32
C THR A 11 -8.12 -10.22 -8.17
N ASP A 12 -9.30 -9.98 -7.55
CA ASP A 12 -10.54 -9.67 -8.27
C ASP A 12 -10.44 -8.27 -8.92
N ALA A 13 -10.61 -8.26 -10.24
CA ALA A 13 -10.55 -7.03 -11.03
C ALA A 13 -11.57 -5.94 -10.60
N LYS A 14 -12.75 -6.34 -10.07
CA LYS A 14 -13.75 -5.37 -9.58
C LYS A 14 -13.29 -4.72 -8.27
N CYS A 15 -12.66 -5.52 -7.40
CA CYS A 15 -12.09 -5.03 -6.16
C CYS A 15 -10.96 -4.04 -6.46
N ALA A 16 -9.97 -4.42 -7.24
CA ALA A 16 -8.84 -3.56 -7.61
C ALA A 16 -9.29 -2.25 -8.27
N LYS A 17 -10.20 -2.30 -9.26
CA LYS A 17 -10.74 -1.11 -9.95
C LYS A 17 -11.48 -0.14 -9.02
N ALA A 18 -12.04 -0.61 -7.90
CA ALA A 18 -12.72 0.25 -6.95
C ALA A 18 -11.79 1.30 -6.31
N PHE A 19 -10.48 1.01 -6.29
CA PHE A 19 -9.45 1.84 -5.66
C PHE A 19 -8.63 2.70 -6.63
N TRP A 20 -8.79 2.56 -7.96
CA TRP A 20 -8.03 3.34 -8.95
C TRP A 20 -8.16 4.86 -8.84
N ASP A 21 -9.30 5.33 -8.36
CA ASP A 21 -9.63 6.76 -8.28
C ASP A 21 -9.34 7.38 -6.91
N GLN A 22 -8.62 6.71 -6.02
CA GLN A 22 -8.42 7.18 -4.63
C GLN A 22 -7.72 8.54 -4.57
N GLN A 23 -6.83 8.85 -5.51
CA GLN A 23 -6.16 10.14 -5.60
C GLN A 23 -7.12 11.33 -5.82
N LYS A 24 -8.37 11.09 -6.20
CA LYS A 24 -9.41 12.12 -6.28
C LYS A 24 -9.90 12.59 -4.91
N TYR A 25 -9.64 11.80 -3.84
CA TYR A 25 -10.04 12.12 -2.48
C TYR A 25 -8.96 12.93 -1.76
N ALA A 26 -9.37 14.05 -1.10
CA ALA A 26 -8.43 14.93 -0.41
C ALA A 26 -7.62 14.21 0.66
N ALA A 27 -8.26 13.32 1.44
CA ALA A 27 -7.57 12.52 2.45
C ALA A 27 -6.46 11.65 1.85
N TYR A 28 -6.71 11.02 0.70
CA TYR A 28 -5.72 10.17 0.04
C TYR A 28 -4.57 11.00 -0.56
N ARG A 29 -4.87 12.15 -1.18
CA ARG A 29 -3.83 13.08 -1.64
C ARG A 29 -2.92 13.53 -0.51
N ARG A 30 -3.49 13.79 0.68
CA ARG A 30 -2.71 14.12 1.86
C ARG A 30 -1.79 12.97 2.27
N LEU A 31 -2.31 11.73 2.28
CA LEU A 31 -1.52 10.54 2.56
C LEU A 31 -0.34 10.40 1.58
N LEU A 32 -0.58 10.54 0.27
CA LEU A 32 0.48 10.49 -0.76
C LEU A 32 1.54 11.56 -0.50
N SER A 33 1.11 12.82 -0.28
CA SER A 33 2.02 13.94 0.00
C SER A 33 2.86 13.68 1.25
N ASP A 34 2.25 13.20 2.34
CA ASP A 34 2.92 12.89 3.58
C ASP A 34 3.92 11.73 3.41
N THR A 35 3.54 10.70 2.63
CA THR A 35 4.41 9.55 2.34
C THR A 35 5.65 10.02 1.56
N ILE A 36 5.48 10.78 0.48
CA ILE A 36 6.59 11.27 -0.35
C ILE A 36 7.48 12.25 0.42
N ALA A 37 6.91 13.10 1.27
CA ALA A 37 7.70 14.01 2.10
C ALA A 37 8.62 13.26 3.07
N TRP A 38 8.16 12.14 3.63
CA TRP A 38 8.97 11.28 4.51
C TRP A 38 9.92 10.36 3.76
N ALA A 39 9.49 9.84 2.63
CA ALA A 39 10.31 8.99 1.76
C ALA A 39 11.48 9.79 1.16
N ALA A 40 11.29 11.09 0.90
CA ALA A 40 12.29 12.02 0.39
C ALA A 40 13.10 11.45 -0.80
N PRO A 41 12.44 11.06 -1.93
CA PRO A 41 13.10 10.40 -3.05
C PRO A 41 14.25 11.23 -3.60
N GLN A 42 15.39 10.55 -3.89
CA GLN A 42 16.58 11.14 -4.46
C GLN A 42 16.87 10.59 -5.87
N PRO A 43 17.52 11.37 -6.74
CA PRO A 43 18.04 10.87 -8.01
C PRO A 43 18.98 9.67 -7.81
N GLY A 44 18.90 8.70 -8.72
CA GLY A 44 19.76 7.51 -8.72
C GLY A 44 19.32 6.37 -7.79
N GLU A 45 18.29 6.56 -6.95
CA GLU A 45 17.79 5.52 -6.07
C GLU A 45 16.93 4.49 -6.83
N ARG A 46 16.96 3.23 -6.37
CA ARG A 46 16.06 2.15 -6.77
C ARG A 46 14.93 2.00 -5.75
N TRP A 47 13.69 2.01 -6.21
CA TRP A 47 12.50 2.03 -5.37
C TRP A 47 11.62 0.81 -5.57
N LEU A 48 11.08 0.28 -4.47
CA LEU A 48 10.03 -0.74 -4.45
C LEU A 48 8.72 -0.12 -3.95
N ASP A 49 7.63 -0.22 -4.74
CA ASP A 49 6.28 0.22 -4.37
C ASP A 49 5.39 -1.02 -4.18
N LEU A 50 5.13 -1.40 -2.91
CA LEU A 50 4.39 -2.60 -2.54
C LEU A 50 2.89 -2.33 -2.44
N GLY A 51 2.12 -3.11 -3.21
CA GLY A 51 0.69 -2.90 -3.38
C GLY A 51 0.43 -1.60 -4.14
N CYS A 52 1.17 -1.43 -5.25
CA CYS A 52 1.23 -0.18 -6.01
C CYS A 52 -0.11 0.23 -6.65
N GLY A 53 -1.06 -0.69 -6.82
CA GLY A 53 -2.31 -0.44 -7.49
C GLY A 53 -2.11 0.14 -8.90
N SER A 54 -2.75 1.27 -9.18
CA SER A 54 -2.57 2.01 -10.44
C SER A 54 -1.31 2.90 -10.49
N GLY A 55 -0.42 2.82 -9.49
CA GLY A 55 0.88 3.49 -9.46
C GLY A 55 0.94 4.91 -8.89
N PRO A 56 0.04 5.37 -8.00
CA PRO A 56 0.08 6.76 -7.54
C PRO A 56 1.32 7.12 -6.71
N LEU A 57 1.89 6.20 -5.92
CA LEU A 57 3.17 6.42 -5.22
C LEU A 57 4.33 6.36 -6.19
N SER A 58 4.34 5.40 -7.11
CA SER A 58 5.34 5.30 -8.18
C SER A 58 5.39 6.57 -9.04
N GLU A 59 4.22 7.13 -9.42
CA GLU A 59 4.12 8.42 -10.10
C GLU A 59 4.74 9.55 -9.27
N ALA A 60 4.40 9.61 -7.98
CA ALA A 60 4.86 10.67 -7.11
C ALA A 60 6.39 10.62 -6.88
N ILE A 61 6.98 9.42 -6.77
CA ILE A 61 8.45 9.21 -6.70
C ILE A 61 9.10 9.69 -8.00
N TRP A 62 8.58 9.25 -9.15
CA TRP A 62 9.09 9.64 -10.46
C TRP A 62 9.09 11.16 -10.66
N ARG A 63 7.96 11.81 -10.40
CA ARG A 63 7.82 13.27 -10.52
C ARG A 63 8.71 14.04 -9.55
N ARG A 64 8.85 13.54 -8.29
CA ARG A 64 9.67 14.21 -7.26
C ARG A 64 11.15 14.29 -7.63
N THR A 65 11.62 13.36 -8.46
CA THR A 65 13.00 13.26 -8.92
C THR A 65 13.19 13.70 -10.38
N ASP A 66 12.17 14.26 -11.01
CA ASP A 66 12.15 14.61 -12.44
C ASP A 66 12.58 13.42 -13.34
N GLY A 67 12.12 12.21 -12.99
CA GLY A 67 12.46 10.97 -13.68
C GLY A 67 13.91 10.50 -13.51
N ARG A 68 14.66 11.07 -12.56
CA ARG A 68 16.09 10.76 -12.37
C ARG A 68 16.35 9.61 -11.37
N VAL A 69 15.33 8.91 -10.90
CA VAL A 69 15.51 7.64 -10.17
C VAL A 69 16.19 6.61 -11.07
N ALA A 70 16.94 5.67 -10.49
CA ALA A 70 17.48 4.55 -11.27
C ALA A 70 16.32 3.65 -11.75
N GLU A 71 15.41 3.30 -10.83
CA GLU A 71 14.28 2.42 -11.13
C GLU A 71 13.15 2.61 -10.09
N VAL A 72 11.90 2.40 -10.51
CA VAL A 72 10.73 2.19 -9.62
C VAL A 72 10.04 0.91 -10.04
N VAL A 73 9.98 -0.06 -9.13
CA VAL A 73 9.29 -1.34 -9.33
C VAL A 73 8.00 -1.34 -8.52
N GLY A 74 6.86 -1.30 -9.19
CA GLY A 74 5.54 -1.47 -8.58
C GLY A 74 5.15 -2.94 -8.56
N VAL A 75 4.78 -3.45 -7.38
CA VAL A 75 4.31 -4.83 -7.18
C VAL A 75 2.87 -4.82 -6.71
N ASP A 76 1.99 -5.57 -7.37
CA ASP A 76 0.59 -5.72 -6.97
C ASP A 76 0.04 -7.08 -7.42
N CYS A 77 -0.83 -7.70 -6.62
CA CYS A 77 -1.40 -9.01 -6.94
C CYS A 77 -2.51 -8.96 -8.02
N ALA A 78 -3.08 -7.78 -8.27
CA ALA A 78 -4.16 -7.62 -9.25
C ALA A 78 -3.59 -7.37 -10.65
N ALA A 79 -3.59 -8.38 -11.51
CA ALA A 79 -3.10 -8.27 -12.90
C ALA A 79 -3.77 -7.13 -13.70
N VAL A 80 -5.01 -6.76 -13.34
CA VAL A 80 -5.74 -5.66 -13.98
C VAL A 80 -5.05 -4.30 -13.79
N ASN A 81 -4.16 -4.16 -12.81
CA ASN A 81 -3.39 -2.95 -12.54
C ASN A 81 -2.25 -2.72 -13.55
N ALA A 82 -1.86 -3.73 -14.34
CA ALA A 82 -0.85 -3.57 -15.40
C ALA A 82 -1.25 -2.47 -16.40
N LYS A 83 -2.50 -2.49 -16.87
CA LYS A 83 -2.96 -1.51 -17.86
C LYS A 83 -2.90 -0.04 -17.40
N PRO A 84 -3.44 0.36 -16.23
CA PRO A 84 -3.26 1.73 -15.75
C PRO A 84 -1.80 2.08 -15.46
N TYR A 85 -0.97 1.11 -15.09
CA TYR A 85 0.46 1.33 -14.88
C TYR A 85 1.21 1.58 -16.20
N GLU A 86 0.90 0.86 -17.28
CA GLU A 86 1.39 1.14 -18.64
C GLU A 86 0.95 2.53 -19.13
N GLN A 87 -0.29 2.92 -18.85
CA GLN A 87 -0.78 4.27 -19.16
C GLN A 87 -0.02 5.35 -18.39
N LEU A 88 0.35 5.06 -17.14
CA LEU A 88 1.20 5.94 -16.32
C LEU A 88 2.60 6.08 -16.93
N GLN A 89 3.24 4.97 -17.32
CA GLN A 89 4.54 4.98 -18.00
C GLN A 89 4.51 5.90 -19.24
N ALA A 90 3.50 5.69 -20.10
CA ALA A 90 3.33 6.49 -21.31
C ALA A 90 3.11 7.98 -21.00
N ALA A 91 2.27 8.30 -20.01
CA ALA A 91 1.97 9.68 -19.60
C ALA A 91 3.17 10.41 -19.00
N LEU A 92 4.11 9.68 -18.41
CA LEU A 92 5.36 10.22 -17.84
C LEU A 92 6.53 10.24 -18.84
N GLY A 93 6.36 9.64 -20.03
CA GLY A 93 7.47 9.38 -20.94
C GLY A 93 8.57 8.52 -20.32
N ALA A 94 8.16 7.63 -19.38
CA ALA A 94 9.09 6.80 -18.64
C ALA A 94 9.50 5.57 -19.46
N ASP A 95 10.79 5.22 -19.40
CA ASP A 95 11.29 3.96 -19.95
C ASP A 95 10.63 2.79 -19.15
N PRO A 96 9.97 1.82 -19.84
CA PRO A 96 9.40 0.63 -19.20
C PRO A 96 10.40 -0.21 -18.42
N GLY A 97 11.69 -0.13 -18.72
CA GLY A 97 12.76 -0.77 -17.94
C GLY A 97 13.03 -0.06 -16.61
N ARG A 98 12.67 1.22 -16.48
CA ARG A 98 12.93 2.04 -15.28
C ARG A 98 11.71 2.30 -14.41
N LEU A 99 10.51 2.23 -14.97
CA LEU A 99 9.25 2.28 -14.23
C LEU A 99 8.46 1.03 -14.59
N ARG A 100 8.52 -0.01 -13.73
CA ARG A 100 8.01 -1.36 -14.05
C ARG A 100 6.84 -1.76 -13.16
N PHE A 101 5.92 -2.54 -13.72
CA PHE A 101 4.87 -3.25 -12.97
C PHE A 101 5.16 -4.75 -12.95
N ILE A 102 5.06 -5.37 -11.78
CA ILE A 102 5.15 -6.82 -11.59
C ILE A 102 3.87 -7.30 -10.92
N CYS A 103 3.16 -8.22 -11.58
CA CYS A 103 2.00 -8.88 -10.99
C CYS A 103 2.49 -9.99 -10.04
N HIS A 104 2.43 -9.75 -8.73
CA HIS A 104 2.87 -10.69 -7.70
C HIS A 104 2.14 -10.45 -6.38
N ASP A 105 1.75 -11.54 -5.70
CA ASP A 105 1.17 -11.48 -4.36
C ASP A 105 2.29 -11.51 -3.31
N PHE A 106 2.58 -10.36 -2.74
CA PHE A 106 3.61 -10.20 -1.73
C PHE A 106 3.30 -10.93 -0.40
N SER A 107 2.06 -11.41 -0.18
CA SER A 107 1.72 -12.23 0.99
C SER A 107 2.55 -13.52 1.06
N GLY A 108 2.99 -14.01 -0.12
CA GLY A 108 3.92 -15.13 -0.25
C GLY A 108 5.39 -14.79 0.00
N GLY A 109 5.74 -13.49 0.07
CA GLY A 109 7.11 -12.99 0.17
C GLY A 109 7.58 -12.25 -1.08
N LEU A 110 8.85 -11.88 -1.13
CA LEU A 110 9.50 -11.13 -2.21
C LEU A 110 10.67 -11.90 -2.85
N GLY A 111 10.57 -13.23 -2.93
CA GLY A 111 11.63 -14.10 -3.48
C GLY A 111 12.01 -13.85 -4.95
N LEU A 112 11.30 -12.95 -5.63
CA LEU A 112 11.65 -12.48 -6.98
C LEU A 112 12.74 -11.40 -6.98
N PHE A 113 13.13 -10.88 -5.82
CA PHE A 113 14.15 -9.83 -5.66
C PHE A 113 15.33 -10.34 -4.85
N GLU A 114 16.50 -9.83 -5.19
CA GLU A 114 17.74 -10.13 -4.47
C GLU A 114 17.83 -9.42 -3.12
N THR A 115 18.69 -9.90 -2.23
CA THR A 115 19.02 -9.23 -0.98
C THR A 115 19.73 -7.91 -1.27
N GLY A 116 19.30 -6.82 -0.63
CA GLY A 116 19.93 -5.51 -0.80
C GLY A 116 19.74 -4.89 -2.19
N GLU A 117 18.64 -5.20 -2.87
CA GLU A 117 18.39 -4.72 -4.23
C GLU A 117 17.93 -3.27 -4.28
N PHE A 118 17.18 -2.81 -3.28
CA PHE A 118 16.54 -1.49 -3.29
C PHE A 118 17.15 -0.53 -2.26
N ASP A 119 17.23 0.75 -2.64
CA ASP A 119 17.60 1.82 -1.69
C ASP A 119 16.42 2.17 -0.78
N CYS A 120 15.21 2.08 -1.31
CA CYS A 120 13.99 2.48 -0.61
C CYS A 120 12.79 1.61 -0.98
N ALA A 121 11.87 1.44 -0.03
CA ALA A 121 10.57 0.84 -0.26
C ALA A 121 9.43 1.73 0.26
N VAL A 122 8.30 1.72 -0.44
CA VAL A 122 7.06 2.38 -0.03
C VAL A 122 5.88 1.43 -0.10
N SER A 123 4.84 1.71 0.70
CA SER A 123 3.55 1.02 0.57
C SER A 123 2.40 1.91 1.06
N GLY A 124 1.36 2.03 0.24
CA GLY A 124 0.18 2.85 0.52
C GLY A 124 -1.02 2.02 0.96
N LEU A 125 -1.23 1.83 2.28
CA LEU A 125 -2.38 1.12 2.85
C LEU A 125 -2.49 -0.37 2.44
N SER A 126 -1.42 -1.00 1.94
CA SER A 126 -1.49 -2.33 1.35
C SER A 126 -1.05 -3.44 2.31
N ILE A 127 -0.05 -3.21 3.16
CA ILE A 127 0.54 -4.25 4.03
C ILE A 127 -0.50 -4.83 5.02
N SER A 128 -1.44 -4.03 5.49
CA SER A 128 -2.55 -4.50 6.34
C SER A 128 -3.40 -5.60 5.70
N TYR A 129 -3.28 -5.80 4.41
CA TYR A 129 -4.04 -6.77 3.62
C TYR A 129 -3.22 -7.99 3.19
N ALA A 130 -2.02 -8.18 3.73
CA ALA A 130 -1.26 -9.41 3.57
C ALA A 130 -1.98 -10.57 4.25
N GLU A 131 -2.43 -11.55 3.46
CA GLU A 131 -3.31 -12.63 3.93
C GLU A 131 -2.51 -13.91 4.19
N SER A 132 -2.76 -14.57 5.33
CA SER A 132 -2.31 -15.92 5.61
C SER A 132 -3.37 -16.71 6.35
N TRP A 133 -3.74 -17.86 5.78
CA TRP A 133 -4.67 -18.81 6.36
C TRP A 133 -3.90 -19.98 6.94
N ASP A 134 -4.24 -20.39 8.15
CA ASP A 134 -3.71 -21.60 8.79
C ASP A 134 -4.73 -22.73 8.67
N ASP A 135 -4.41 -23.75 7.88
CA ASP A 135 -5.29 -24.90 7.64
C ASP A 135 -5.48 -25.78 8.88
N VAL A 136 -4.53 -25.78 9.81
CA VAL A 136 -4.59 -26.57 11.03
C VAL A 136 -5.48 -25.85 12.06
N ALA A 137 -5.21 -24.57 12.28
CA ALA A 137 -5.99 -23.75 13.21
C ALA A 137 -7.34 -23.30 12.62
N GLN A 138 -7.58 -23.49 11.32
CA GLN A 138 -8.75 -22.99 10.57
C GLN A 138 -9.02 -21.50 10.86
N ALA A 139 -7.95 -20.70 10.83
CA ALA A 139 -7.97 -19.29 11.20
C ALA A 139 -7.03 -18.44 10.35
N TRP A 140 -7.37 -17.17 10.21
CA TRP A 140 -6.48 -16.16 9.68
C TRP A 140 -5.36 -15.84 10.68
N THR A 141 -4.13 -15.67 10.18
CA THR A 141 -2.94 -15.39 10.99
C THR A 141 -2.21 -14.14 10.50
N GLN A 142 -1.28 -13.64 11.32
CA GLN A 142 -0.43 -12.51 10.95
C GLN A 142 0.89 -12.95 10.27
N ALA A 143 1.04 -14.24 9.92
CA ALA A 143 2.29 -14.77 9.38
C ALA A 143 2.71 -14.09 8.06
N ALA A 144 1.78 -13.74 7.16
CA ALA A 144 2.09 -12.99 5.95
C ALA A 144 2.51 -11.54 6.26
N TYR A 145 1.89 -10.91 7.26
CA TYR A 145 2.29 -9.57 7.71
C TYR A 145 3.73 -9.56 8.23
N ASP A 146 4.08 -10.53 9.08
CA ASP A 146 5.42 -10.65 9.64
C ASP A 146 6.45 -10.98 8.54
N ARG A 147 6.09 -11.89 7.64
CA ARG A 147 6.91 -12.26 6.49
C ARG A 147 7.22 -11.06 5.60
N ILE A 148 6.24 -10.26 5.23
CA ILE A 148 6.47 -9.12 4.35
C ILE A 148 7.39 -8.07 4.99
N LEU A 149 7.30 -7.84 6.30
CA LEU A 149 8.23 -6.94 6.98
C LEU A 149 9.67 -7.48 6.94
N ALA A 150 9.86 -8.77 7.19
CA ALA A 150 11.18 -9.42 7.09
C ALA A 150 11.73 -9.39 5.66
N GLU A 151 10.88 -9.65 4.66
CA GLU A 151 11.26 -9.61 3.25
C GLU A 151 11.63 -8.19 2.79
N VAL A 152 10.88 -7.16 3.23
CA VAL A 152 11.26 -5.76 2.96
C VAL A 152 12.62 -5.42 3.59
N ALA A 153 12.89 -5.88 4.81
CA ALA A 153 14.20 -5.71 5.44
C ALA A 153 15.31 -6.40 4.63
N ARG A 154 15.05 -7.58 4.07
CA ARG A 154 16.01 -8.35 3.26
C ARG A 154 16.30 -7.68 1.91
N VAL A 155 15.27 -7.21 1.20
CA VAL A 155 15.44 -6.63 -0.14
C VAL A 155 15.95 -5.20 -0.13
N LEU A 156 15.88 -4.52 1.01
CA LEU A 156 16.49 -3.20 1.18
C LEU A 156 18.00 -3.33 1.40
N LYS A 157 18.76 -2.40 0.85
CA LYS A 157 20.17 -2.23 1.17
C LYS A 157 20.34 -1.91 2.66
N PRO A 158 21.48 -2.24 3.27
CA PRO A 158 21.80 -1.77 4.62
C PRO A 158 21.56 -0.26 4.76
N GLY A 159 20.81 0.14 5.79
CA GLY A 159 20.42 1.54 5.98
C GLY A 159 19.36 2.07 5.01
N GLY A 160 18.79 1.22 4.16
CA GLY A 160 17.71 1.57 3.25
C GLY A 160 16.46 2.04 3.96
N ARG A 161 15.64 2.87 3.30
CA ARG A 161 14.45 3.48 3.90
C ARG A 161 13.18 2.70 3.57
N PHE A 162 12.36 2.47 4.59
CA PHE A 162 11.01 1.94 4.42
C PHE A 162 9.97 2.95 4.91
N VAL A 163 9.09 3.42 4.02
CA VAL A 163 7.99 4.33 4.37
C VAL A 163 6.67 3.74 3.93
N PHE A 164 5.79 3.44 4.88
CA PHE A 164 4.53 2.78 4.58
C PHE A 164 3.39 3.25 5.47
N SER A 165 2.18 3.08 5.00
CA SER A 165 0.98 3.39 5.76
C SER A 165 0.12 2.16 5.99
N VAL A 166 -0.51 2.10 7.17
CA VAL A 166 -1.46 1.08 7.58
C VAL A 166 -2.69 1.72 8.21
N ASN A 167 -3.83 1.05 8.13
CA ASN A 167 -5.05 1.55 8.75
C ASN A 167 -4.95 1.51 10.29
N VAL A 168 -5.57 2.49 10.95
CA VAL A 168 -5.76 2.45 12.41
C VAL A 168 -6.69 1.29 12.81
N PRO A 169 -6.67 0.78 14.07
CA PRO A 169 -7.48 -0.37 14.50
C PRO A 169 -8.98 -0.23 14.25
N ALA A 170 -9.52 0.97 14.35
CA ALA A 170 -10.94 1.25 14.15
C ALA A 170 -11.18 2.38 13.17
N PRO A 171 -10.90 2.21 11.85
CA PRO A 171 -11.01 3.28 10.88
C PRO A 171 -12.46 3.73 10.70
N SER A 172 -12.66 5.06 10.62
CA SER A 172 -13.94 5.69 10.35
C SER A 172 -14.01 6.19 8.91
N TRP A 173 -14.57 5.40 8.04
CA TRP A 173 -14.74 5.75 6.62
C TRP A 173 -15.64 6.98 6.41
N GLY A 174 -16.54 7.26 7.38
CA GLY A 174 -17.32 8.50 7.40
C GLY A 174 -16.46 9.75 7.52
N ARG A 175 -15.40 9.73 8.34
CA ARG A 175 -14.43 10.84 8.43
C ARG A 175 -13.66 11.04 7.14
N VAL A 176 -13.25 9.96 6.46
CA VAL A 176 -12.61 10.05 5.13
C VAL A 176 -13.56 10.66 4.10
N ALA A 177 -14.81 10.21 4.10
CA ALA A 177 -15.84 10.76 3.21
C ALA A 177 -16.09 12.25 3.47
N LEU A 178 -16.25 12.65 4.74
CA LEU A 178 -16.49 14.02 5.14
C LEU A 178 -15.31 14.93 4.77
N SER A 179 -14.08 14.53 5.07
CA SER A 179 -12.86 15.28 4.72
C SER A 179 -12.66 15.43 3.21
N SER A 180 -13.29 14.57 2.42
CA SER A 180 -13.21 14.57 0.95
C SER A 180 -14.46 15.10 0.26
N ALA A 181 -15.50 15.49 1.00
CA ALA A 181 -16.82 15.86 0.45
C ALA A 181 -16.72 17.02 -0.57
N GLY A 182 -16.01 18.08 -0.23
CA GLY A 182 -15.81 19.23 -1.14
C GLY A 182 -15.12 18.84 -2.46
N SER A 183 -14.10 17.99 -2.39
CA SER A 183 -13.39 17.52 -3.59
C SER A 183 -14.23 16.55 -4.44
N LEU A 184 -15.09 15.76 -3.82
CA LEU A 184 -16.00 14.84 -4.51
C LEU A 184 -17.10 15.58 -5.28
N VAL A 185 -17.70 16.59 -4.65
CA VAL A 185 -18.76 17.40 -5.28
C VAL A 185 -18.19 18.19 -6.46
N ALA A 186 -17.02 18.80 -6.29
CA ALA A 186 -16.34 19.55 -7.35
C ALA A 186 -15.95 18.66 -8.55
N ALA A 187 -15.55 17.40 -8.31
CA ALA A 187 -15.05 16.52 -9.36
C ALA A 187 -16.14 15.74 -10.12
N ALA A 188 -17.30 15.48 -9.53
CA ALA A 188 -18.25 14.50 -10.07
C ALA A 188 -19.71 14.95 -10.16
N GLY A 189 -20.06 16.13 -9.63
CA GLY A 189 -21.46 16.54 -9.40
C GLY A 189 -22.12 15.71 -8.28
N THR A 190 -23.23 16.25 -7.73
CA THR A 190 -23.84 15.73 -6.48
C THR A 190 -24.30 14.27 -6.56
N ALA A 191 -25.01 13.87 -7.63
CA ALA A 191 -25.57 12.51 -7.76
C ALA A 191 -24.48 11.43 -7.92
N LYS A 192 -23.43 11.70 -8.69
CA LYS A 192 -22.29 10.77 -8.86
C LYS A 192 -21.45 10.69 -7.58
N ALA A 193 -21.30 11.82 -6.85
CA ALA A 193 -20.60 11.87 -5.58
C ALA A 193 -21.31 11.02 -4.51
N LEU A 194 -22.64 11.10 -4.40
CA LEU A 194 -23.46 10.30 -3.49
C LEU A 194 -23.31 8.79 -3.78
N ARG A 195 -23.40 8.38 -5.05
CA ARG A 195 -23.23 6.97 -5.44
C ARG A 195 -21.83 6.45 -5.15
N LYS A 196 -20.78 7.26 -5.37
CA LYS A 196 -19.40 6.92 -5.01
C LYS A 196 -19.22 6.82 -3.50
N GLY A 197 -19.76 7.77 -2.74
CA GLY A 197 -19.74 7.75 -1.27
C GLY A 197 -20.40 6.50 -0.70
N TRP A 198 -21.57 6.13 -1.19
CA TRP A 198 -22.27 4.91 -0.76
C TRP A 198 -21.48 3.63 -1.08
N ARG A 199 -20.87 3.55 -2.27
CA ARG A 199 -19.99 2.43 -2.62
C ARG A 199 -18.78 2.35 -1.68
N MET A 200 -18.16 3.48 -1.36
CA MET A 200 -17.02 3.54 -0.43
C MET A 200 -17.44 3.10 0.98
N MET A 201 -18.61 3.47 1.46
CA MET A 201 -19.14 3.01 2.75
C MET A 201 -19.39 1.50 2.78
N ARG A 202 -19.92 0.91 1.70
CA ARG A 202 -20.09 -0.54 1.58
C ARG A 202 -18.75 -1.30 1.63
N TYR A 203 -17.75 -0.80 0.88
CA TYR A 203 -16.39 -1.36 0.93
C TYR A 203 -15.78 -1.21 2.33
N GLY A 204 -15.93 -0.05 2.95
CA GLY A 204 -15.46 0.17 4.31
C GLY A 204 -16.10 -0.76 5.34
N ALA A 205 -17.41 -1.05 5.21
CA ALA A 205 -18.09 -2.00 6.07
C ALA A 205 -17.58 -3.44 5.85
N TRP A 206 -17.32 -3.82 4.59
CA TRP A 206 -16.71 -5.11 4.27
C TRP A 206 -15.30 -5.22 4.85
N LEU A 207 -14.43 -4.23 4.64
CA LEU A 207 -13.07 -4.20 5.20
C LEU A 207 -13.07 -4.35 6.73
N LYS A 208 -13.98 -3.66 7.43
CA LYS A 208 -14.15 -3.81 8.88
C LYS A 208 -14.58 -5.21 9.30
N ARG A 209 -15.46 -5.83 8.54
CA ARG A 209 -15.91 -7.19 8.82
C ARG A 209 -14.76 -8.18 8.67
N GLU A 210 -14.01 -8.11 7.56
CA GLU A 210 -12.85 -8.98 7.32
C GLU A 210 -11.73 -8.76 8.35
N ALA A 211 -11.50 -7.51 8.78
CA ALA A 211 -10.55 -7.23 9.86
C ALA A 211 -10.96 -7.87 11.21
N LYS A 212 -12.26 -7.96 11.50
CA LYS A 212 -12.76 -8.64 12.71
C LYS A 212 -12.56 -10.16 12.67
N THR A 213 -12.48 -10.77 11.49
CA THR A 213 -12.16 -12.19 11.35
C THR A 213 -10.67 -12.49 11.48
N GLY A 214 -9.83 -11.45 11.58
CA GLY A 214 -8.37 -11.59 11.57
C GLY A 214 -7.74 -11.65 10.18
N ARG A 215 -8.56 -11.59 9.10
CA ARG A 215 -8.07 -11.61 7.72
C ARG A 215 -7.23 -10.39 7.38
N PHE A 216 -7.66 -9.19 7.83
CA PHE A 216 -6.93 -7.94 7.64
C PHE A 216 -6.41 -7.41 8.97
N HIS A 217 -5.22 -6.84 8.96
CA HIS A 217 -4.43 -6.54 10.14
C HIS A 217 -4.42 -5.04 10.43
N TYR A 218 -5.46 -4.56 11.12
CA TYR A 218 -5.57 -3.16 11.60
C TYR A 218 -5.00 -3.06 13.01
N LEU A 219 -3.67 -3.04 13.10
CA LEU A 219 -2.93 -3.13 14.35
C LEU A 219 -2.73 -1.75 15.01
N PRO A 220 -2.66 -1.68 16.34
CA PRO A 220 -2.16 -0.52 17.05
C PRO A 220 -0.73 -0.15 16.60
N HIS A 221 -0.38 1.13 16.63
CA HIS A 221 0.96 1.58 16.22
C HIS A 221 2.07 0.90 17.03
N ALA A 222 1.84 0.62 18.32
CA ALA A 222 2.80 -0.07 19.17
C ALA A 222 3.13 -1.48 18.67
N ASP A 223 2.11 -2.24 18.22
CA ASP A 223 2.27 -3.59 17.70
C ASP A 223 3.02 -3.57 16.36
N VAL A 224 2.68 -2.62 15.47
CA VAL A 224 3.43 -2.43 14.21
C VAL A 224 4.89 -2.08 14.49
N THR A 225 5.16 -1.21 15.47
CA THR A 225 6.53 -0.88 15.89
C THR A 225 7.28 -2.10 16.43
N ALA A 226 6.62 -2.94 17.24
CA ALA A 226 7.21 -4.18 17.76
C ALA A 226 7.57 -5.14 16.61
N LYS A 227 6.67 -5.33 15.64
CA LYS A 227 6.91 -6.15 14.45
C LYS A 227 8.06 -5.65 13.59
N LEU A 228 8.16 -4.32 13.38
CA LEU A 228 9.29 -3.71 12.66
C LEU A 228 10.62 -4.00 13.38
N ARG A 229 10.66 -3.86 14.71
CA ARG A 229 11.86 -4.20 15.51
C ARG A 229 12.22 -5.68 15.38
N THR A 230 11.22 -6.57 15.42
CA THR A 230 11.44 -8.02 15.21
C THR A 230 12.00 -8.31 13.82
N ALA A 231 11.62 -7.56 12.79
CA ALA A 231 12.17 -7.66 11.45
C ALA A 231 13.55 -6.97 11.28
N GLY A 232 14.11 -6.39 12.36
CA GLY A 232 15.44 -5.76 12.38
C GLY A 232 15.47 -4.27 12.05
N PHE A 233 14.33 -3.64 11.80
CA PHE A 233 14.30 -2.20 11.51
C PHE A 233 14.67 -1.34 12.73
N THR A 234 15.36 -0.23 12.47
CA THR A 234 15.74 0.80 13.42
C THR A 234 15.12 2.15 13.06
N ASP A 235 15.37 3.19 13.86
CA ASP A 235 14.90 4.57 13.64
C ASP A 235 13.42 4.65 13.30
N ILE A 236 12.61 3.88 14.02
CA ILE A 236 11.18 3.74 13.75
C ILE A 236 10.42 4.94 14.26
N GLU A 237 9.85 5.69 13.35
CA GLU A 237 8.97 6.83 13.62
C GLU A 237 7.58 6.59 13.05
N HIS A 238 6.56 7.19 13.65
CA HIS A 238 5.21 7.16 13.06
C HIS A 238 4.47 8.47 13.29
N ARG A 239 3.48 8.72 12.43
CA ARG A 239 2.51 9.81 12.59
C ARG A 239 1.15 9.39 12.07
N VAL A 240 0.12 10.15 12.48
CA VAL A 240 -1.24 9.95 11.98
C VAL A 240 -1.47 10.79 10.71
N THR A 241 -2.10 10.19 9.71
CA THR A 241 -2.44 10.81 8.42
C THR A 241 -3.80 10.33 7.91
N TYR A 242 -4.16 10.57 6.66
CA TYR A 242 -5.38 10.06 6.03
C TYR A 242 -6.65 10.41 6.83
N ALA A 243 -6.82 11.71 7.18
CA ALA A 243 -7.92 12.19 8.03
C ALA A 243 -8.02 11.46 9.39
N GLY A 244 -6.88 11.06 9.97
CA GLY A 244 -6.83 10.32 11.23
C GLY A 244 -7.13 8.81 11.11
N GLN A 245 -7.14 8.27 9.89
CA GLN A 245 -7.55 6.87 9.65
C GLN A 245 -6.39 5.96 9.28
N ALA A 246 -5.17 6.49 9.20
CA ALA A 246 -3.96 5.71 8.97
C ALA A 246 -2.79 6.18 9.83
N TYR A 247 -1.94 5.23 10.20
CA TYR A 247 -0.58 5.49 10.64
C TYR A 247 0.33 5.49 9.41
N LEU A 248 1.23 6.45 9.33
CA LEU A 248 2.35 6.47 8.41
C LEU A 248 3.61 6.18 9.22
N PHE A 249 4.36 5.18 8.81
CA PHE A 249 5.63 4.77 9.43
C PHE A 249 6.80 5.11 8.53
N ARG A 250 7.93 5.43 9.16
CA ARG A 250 9.26 5.46 8.56
C ARG A 250 10.19 4.60 9.40
N ALA A 251 11.01 3.78 8.78
CA ALA A 251 11.98 2.92 9.44
C ALA A 251 13.22 2.76 8.56
N THR A 252 14.35 2.46 9.18
CA THR A 252 15.64 2.19 8.55
C THR A 252 15.90 0.69 8.55
N ALA A 253 16.28 0.12 7.40
CA ALA A 253 16.64 -1.30 7.29
C ALA A 253 17.91 -1.60 8.10
N PRO A 254 18.07 -2.84 8.59
CA PRO A 254 19.26 -3.24 9.33
C PRO A 254 20.54 -3.04 8.52
N ALA A 255 21.64 -2.85 9.26
CA ALA A 255 23.00 -2.71 8.70
C ALA A 255 23.56 -4.06 8.19
#